data_28c92589d24d80603457dc53845be4e0
#
_entry.id   28c92589d24d80603457dc53845be4e0
#
_cell.length_a   1.000
_cell.length_b   1.000
_cell.length_c   1.000
_cell.angle_alpha   90.00
_cell.angle_beta   90.00
_cell.angle_gamma   90.00
#
_symmetry.space_group_name_H-M   'P 1'
#
loop_
_entity.id
_entity.type
_entity.pdbx_description
1 polymer ?
#
loop_
_entity_poly.entity_id
_entity_poly.type
_entity_poly.pdbx_seq_one_letter_code
_entity_poly.pdbx_strand_id
1 'polypeptide(L)'
;IVPFFVVLGLYLQNICELSPQTAGLVFMAVGTGFVLASSAGPALMRKFVPPRVLICGTVCTSAGIFAVLLGSITGLSTAIPFVILALVVLGIGNGTVIPISTGIVLRYLPMADAGVGGAVLTTGQQLAGALGIVFAGEFLMGDGASLASPATYVDGLTLQVCAASAALCCAVCLSRTPASTQNTQR
;
A
#
# COMPACT_ATOMS: atom_id res chain seq x y z
N ILE A 1 3.24 -0.98 3.01
CA ILE A 1 2.70 0.38 2.85
C ILE A 1 3.20 1.30 3.97
N VAL A 2 3.20 0.88 5.24
CA VAL A 2 3.71 1.71 6.35
C VAL A 2 5.14 2.20 6.08
N PRO A 3 6.11 1.35 5.65
CA PRO A 3 7.45 1.81 5.30
C PRO A 3 7.46 2.87 4.20
N PHE A 4 6.57 2.76 3.21
CA PHE A 4 6.44 3.76 2.15
C PHE A 4 6.14 5.16 2.70
N PHE A 5 5.23 5.27 3.67
CA PHE A 5 4.92 6.57 4.28
C PHE A 5 6.10 7.16 5.05
N VAL A 6 6.90 6.31 5.70
CA VAL A 6 8.11 6.75 6.41
C VAL A 6 9.14 7.29 5.41
N VAL A 7 9.46 6.52 4.37
CA VAL A 7 10.43 6.92 3.33
C VAL A 7 9.98 8.19 2.63
N LEU A 8 8.71 8.25 2.20
CA LEU A 8 8.18 9.43 1.52
C LEU A 8 8.10 10.64 2.45
N GLY A 9 7.75 10.45 3.72
CA GLY A 9 7.71 11.53 4.70
C GLY A 9 9.08 12.17 4.92
N LEU A 10 10.11 11.35 5.04
CA LEU A 10 11.49 11.84 5.15
C LEU A 10 11.94 12.51 3.84
N TYR A 11 11.59 11.96 2.69
CA TYR A 11 11.88 12.57 1.40
C TYR A 11 11.28 13.96 1.26
N LEU A 12 9.99 14.12 1.58
CA LEU A 12 9.29 15.42 1.50
C LEU A 12 9.89 16.46 2.45
N GLN A 13 10.36 16.06 3.63
CA GLN A 13 10.93 16.96 4.61
C GLN A 13 12.40 17.28 4.32
N ASN A 14 13.22 16.30 3.94
CA ASN A 14 14.67 16.50 3.80
C ASN A 14 15.09 16.94 2.39
N ILE A 15 14.38 16.53 1.34
CA ILE A 15 14.71 16.85 -0.06
C ILE A 15 13.83 17.97 -0.59
N CYS A 16 12.53 17.93 -0.31
CA CYS A 16 11.61 18.98 -0.76
C CYS A 16 11.50 20.14 0.25
N GLU A 17 12.21 20.06 1.37
CA GLU A 17 12.27 21.09 2.43
C GLU A 17 10.88 21.52 2.97
N LEU A 18 9.91 20.60 2.88
CA LEU A 18 8.56 20.89 3.36
C LEU A 18 8.50 20.85 4.89
N SER A 19 7.74 21.78 5.48
CA SER A 19 7.44 21.70 6.90
C SER A 19 6.66 20.42 7.23
N PRO A 20 6.79 19.86 8.44
CA PRO A 20 6.04 18.67 8.86
C PRO A 20 4.51 18.83 8.67
N GLN A 21 3.99 20.05 8.88
CA GLN A 21 2.58 20.33 8.68
C GLN A 21 2.18 20.21 7.20
N THR A 22 3.00 20.76 6.29
CA THR A 22 2.74 20.71 4.85
C THR A 22 2.86 19.26 4.34
N ALA A 23 3.85 18.51 4.80
CA ALA A 23 3.98 17.09 4.48
C ALA A 23 2.75 16.29 4.95
N GLY A 24 2.25 16.58 6.15
CA GLY A 24 1.00 16.00 6.66
C GLY A 24 -0.22 16.30 5.77
N LEU A 25 -0.34 17.52 5.26
CA LEU A 25 -1.40 17.88 4.32
C LEU A 25 -1.30 17.11 3.00
N VAL A 26 -0.09 16.89 2.48
CA VAL A 26 0.13 16.07 1.28
C VAL A 26 -0.36 14.64 1.53
N PHE A 27 -0.12 14.08 2.72
CA PHE A 27 -0.62 12.74 3.07
C PHE A 27 -2.15 12.65 3.20
N MET A 28 -2.87 13.74 3.41
CA MET A 28 -4.35 13.74 3.38
C MET A 28 -4.89 13.26 2.02
N ALA A 29 -4.12 13.41 0.94
CA ALA A 29 -4.49 12.91 -0.38
C ALA A 29 -4.71 11.38 -0.37
N VAL A 30 -3.87 10.62 0.35
CA VAL A 30 -4.06 9.18 0.51
C VAL A 30 -5.35 8.88 1.26
N GLY A 31 -5.61 9.60 2.35
CA GLY A 31 -6.84 9.46 3.14
C GLY A 31 -8.09 9.73 2.30
N THR A 32 -8.06 10.76 1.48
CA THR A 32 -9.16 11.10 0.56
C THR A 32 -9.42 9.96 -0.43
N GLY A 33 -8.38 9.48 -1.12
CA GLY A 33 -8.49 8.34 -2.03
C GLY A 33 -9.01 7.08 -1.33
N PHE A 34 -8.53 6.81 -0.11
CA PHE A 34 -8.95 5.68 0.70
C PHE A 34 -10.44 5.73 1.05
N VAL A 35 -10.92 6.87 1.54
CA VAL A 35 -12.33 7.06 1.92
C VAL A 35 -13.24 6.89 0.71
N LEU A 36 -12.90 7.51 -0.42
CA LEU A 36 -13.67 7.40 -1.65
C LEU A 36 -13.77 5.94 -2.13
N ALA A 37 -12.67 5.22 -2.14
CA ALA A 37 -12.64 3.83 -2.60
C ALA A 37 -13.31 2.87 -1.61
N SER A 38 -13.09 3.03 -0.31
CA SER A 38 -13.71 2.18 0.71
C SER A 38 -15.23 2.36 0.78
N SER A 39 -15.73 3.58 0.57
CA SER A 39 -17.17 3.83 0.48
C SER A 39 -17.81 3.22 -0.78
N ALA A 40 -17.07 3.17 -1.89
CA ALA A 40 -17.51 2.51 -3.12
C ALA A 40 -17.37 0.97 -3.08
N GLY A 41 -16.61 0.43 -2.12
CA GLY A 41 -16.29 -1.00 -1.98
C GLY A 41 -17.52 -1.93 -2.04
N PRO A 42 -18.58 -1.70 -1.24
CA PRO A 42 -19.79 -2.52 -1.29
C PRO A 42 -20.48 -2.52 -2.67
N ALA A 43 -20.48 -1.40 -3.36
CA ALA A 43 -21.04 -1.30 -4.72
C ALA A 43 -20.20 -2.06 -5.75
N LEU A 44 -18.86 -1.98 -5.63
CA LEU A 44 -17.93 -2.73 -6.47
C LEU A 44 -18.10 -4.25 -6.28
N MET A 45 -18.24 -4.70 -5.05
CA MET A 45 -18.42 -6.13 -4.71
C MET A 45 -19.76 -6.70 -5.20
N ARG A 46 -20.76 -5.86 -5.43
CA ARG A 46 -22.04 -6.26 -6.04
C ARG A 46 -21.94 -6.45 -7.55
N LYS A 47 -21.03 -5.72 -8.22
CA LYS A 47 -20.90 -5.73 -9.69
C LYS A 47 -19.78 -6.65 -10.18
N PHE A 48 -18.73 -6.82 -9.41
CA PHE A 48 -17.51 -7.52 -9.82
C PHE A 48 -17.16 -8.65 -8.86
N VAL A 49 -16.52 -9.68 -9.38
CA VAL A 49 -16.02 -10.81 -8.59
C VAL A 49 -14.85 -10.33 -7.70
N PRO A 50 -14.82 -10.72 -6.40
CA PRO A 50 -13.80 -10.26 -5.44
C PRO A 50 -12.35 -10.30 -5.94
N PRO A 51 -11.87 -11.37 -6.61
CA PRO A 51 -10.49 -11.40 -7.10
C PRO A 51 -10.16 -10.30 -8.10
N ARG A 52 -11.10 -9.92 -8.98
CA ARG A 52 -10.87 -8.85 -9.95
C ARG A 52 -10.74 -7.49 -9.29
N VAL A 53 -11.55 -7.24 -8.27
CA VAL A 53 -11.51 -5.98 -7.52
C VAL A 53 -10.20 -5.87 -6.74
N LEU A 54 -9.73 -6.97 -6.13
CA LEU A 54 -8.43 -7.02 -5.45
C LEU A 54 -7.27 -6.74 -6.42
N ILE A 55 -7.28 -7.35 -7.61
CA ILE A 55 -6.24 -7.10 -8.62
C ILE A 55 -6.24 -5.63 -9.03
N CYS A 56 -7.40 -5.06 -9.36
CA CYS A 56 -7.49 -3.64 -9.72
C CYS A 56 -6.97 -2.74 -8.59
N GLY A 57 -7.35 -3.00 -7.35
CA GLY A 57 -6.88 -2.25 -6.19
C GLY A 57 -5.36 -2.37 -6.02
N THR A 58 -4.79 -3.58 -6.15
CA THR A 58 -3.34 -3.79 -6.05
C THR A 58 -2.60 -3.10 -7.20
N VAL A 59 -3.13 -3.12 -8.42
CA VAL A 59 -2.57 -2.38 -9.56
C VAL A 59 -2.57 -0.87 -9.28
N CYS A 60 -3.66 -0.31 -8.76
CA CYS A 60 -3.72 1.10 -8.39
C CYS A 60 -2.68 1.45 -7.31
N THR A 61 -2.54 0.60 -6.27
CA THR A 61 -1.52 0.79 -5.23
C THR A 61 -0.12 0.79 -5.82
N SER A 62 0.21 -0.21 -6.65
CA SER A 62 1.52 -0.33 -7.29
C SER A 62 1.79 0.84 -8.23
N ALA A 63 0.79 1.28 -9.00
CA ALA A 63 0.90 2.42 -9.89
C ALA A 63 1.18 3.72 -9.13
N GLY A 64 0.51 3.93 -7.98
CA GLY A 64 0.76 5.09 -7.11
C GLY A 64 2.19 5.11 -6.56
N ILE A 65 2.68 3.98 -6.05
CA ILE A 65 4.07 3.86 -5.54
C ILE A 65 5.07 4.09 -6.69
N PHE A 66 4.83 3.47 -7.84
CA PHE A 66 5.69 3.61 -9.01
C PHE A 66 5.71 5.04 -9.56
N ALA A 67 4.58 5.74 -9.55
CA ALA A 67 4.51 7.15 -9.95
C ALA A 67 5.36 8.04 -9.03
N VAL A 68 5.33 7.82 -7.71
CA VAL A 68 6.19 8.53 -6.75
C VAL A 68 7.66 8.24 -7.03
N LEU A 69 8.04 6.97 -7.29
CA LEU A 69 9.41 6.60 -7.64
C LEU A 69 9.87 7.30 -8.92
N LEU A 70 9.09 7.26 -9.99
CA LEU A 70 9.40 7.97 -11.24
C LEU A 70 9.56 9.46 -11.01
N GLY A 71 8.67 10.06 -10.23
CA GLY A 71 8.76 11.47 -9.87
C GLY A 71 10.07 11.79 -9.15
N SER A 72 10.53 10.92 -8.25
CA SER A 72 11.79 11.10 -7.51
C SER A 72 13.02 11.03 -8.43
N ILE A 73 13.00 10.15 -9.44
CA ILE A 73 14.10 10.01 -10.42
C ILE A 73 14.12 11.17 -11.41
N THR A 74 12.97 11.63 -11.85
CA THR A 74 12.86 12.68 -12.88
C THR A 74 12.88 14.10 -12.30
N GLY A 75 12.93 14.25 -10.98
CA GLY A 75 12.80 15.54 -10.29
C GLY A 75 11.36 16.09 -10.29
N LEU A 76 10.40 15.38 -10.86
CA LEU A 76 8.99 15.79 -10.91
C LEU A 76 8.30 15.69 -9.54
N SER A 77 8.92 14.99 -8.58
CA SER A 77 8.46 14.91 -7.19
C SER A 77 8.56 16.25 -6.44
N THR A 78 9.30 17.22 -6.95
CA THR A 78 9.27 18.61 -6.45
C THR A 78 7.96 19.31 -6.84
N ALA A 79 7.25 18.80 -7.85
CA ALA A 79 5.91 19.26 -8.21
C ALA A 79 4.86 18.62 -7.27
N ILE A 80 4.53 19.27 -6.18
CA ILE A 80 3.56 18.83 -5.16
C ILE A 80 2.26 18.29 -5.78
N PRO A 81 1.64 18.91 -6.82
CA PRO A 81 0.42 18.38 -7.43
C PRO A 81 0.58 16.97 -8.02
N PHE A 82 1.75 16.64 -8.57
CA PHE A 82 2.02 15.30 -9.08
C PHE A 82 2.06 14.27 -7.95
N VAL A 83 2.74 14.59 -6.85
CA VAL A 83 2.79 13.72 -5.67
C VAL A 83 1.39 13.52 -5.09
N ILE A 84 0.59 14.57 -4.97
CA ILE A 84 -0.80 14.49 -4.51
C ILE A 84 -1.61 13.53 -5.37
N LEU A 85 -1.53 13.64 -6.70
CA LEU A 85 -2.25 12.75 -7.62
C LEU A 85 -1.81 11.29 -7.45
N ALA A 86 -0.51 11.02 -7.37
CA ALA A 86 0.03 9.68 -7.14
C ALA A 86 -0.45 9.09 -5.80
N LEU A 87 -0.51 9.91 -4.76
CA LEU A 87 -1.00 9.51 -3.44
C LEU A 87 -2.51 9.26 -3.41
N VAL A 88 -3.31 10.01 -4.16
CA VAL A 88 -4.75 9.71 -4.32
C VAL A 88 -4.93 8.35 -4.98
N VAL A 89 -4.19 8.05 -6.06
CA VAL A 89 -4.26 6.75 -6.75
C VAL A 89 -3.86 5.61 -5.81
N LEU A 90 -2.78 5.79 -5.02
CA LEU A 90 -2.36 4.86 -3.99
C LEU A 90 -3.45 4.66 -2.93
N GLY A 91 -4.08 5.74 -2.48
CA GLY A 91 -5.18 5.72 -1.52
C GLY A 91 -6.38 4.94 -2.03
N ILE A 92 -6.76 5.12 -3.30
CA ILE A 92 -7.84 4.37 -3.95
C ILE A 92 -7.53 2.86 -3.96
N GLY A 93 -6.31 2.50 -4.31
CA GLY A 93 -5.87 1.11 -4.27
C GLY A 93 -5.99 0.49 -2.87
N ASN A 94 -5.47 1.17 -1.86
CA ASN A 94 -5.52 0.71 -0.47
C ASN A 94 -6.93 0.65 0.10
N GLY A 95 -7.75 1.67 -0.17
CA GLY A 95 -9.16 1.72 0.25
C GLY A 95 -10.01 0.62 -0.39
N THR A 96 -9.55 0.05 -1.51
CA THR A 96 -10.17 -1.11 -2.14
C THR A 96 -9.65 -2.42 -1.54
N VAL A 97 -8.33 -2.59 -1.43
CA VAL A 97 -7.71 -3.87 -1.05
C VAL A 97 -7.93 -4.21 0.41
N ILE A 98 -7.71 -3.25 1.32
CA ILE A 98 -7.70 -3.54 2.77
C ILE A 98 -9.07 -4.03 3.27
N PRO A 99 -10.19 -3.32 3.02
CA PRO A 99 -11.49 -3.77 3.52
C PRO A 99 -11.95 -5.09 2.88
N ILE A 100 -11.66 -5.27 1.59
CA ILE A 100 -12.08 -6.47 0.87
C ILE A 100 -11.29 -7.69 1.34
N SER A 101 -9.97 -7.59 1.48
CA SER A 101 -9.14 -8.69 1.97
C SER A 101 -9.51 -9.08 3.40
N THR A 102 -9.72 -8.11 4.28
CA THR A 102 -10.20 -8.35 5.65
C THR A 102 -11.55 -9.05 5.65
N GLY A 103 -12.50 -8.57 4.84
CA GLY A 103 -13.82 -9.17 4.72
C GLY A 103 -13.78 -10.61 4.18
N ILE A 104 -12.89 -10.92 3.24
CA ILE A 104 -12.71 -12.29 2.74
C ILE A 104 -12.20 -13.20 3.86
N VAL A 105 -11.16 -12.79 4.58
CA VAL A 105 -10.57 -13.61 5.67
C VAL A 105 -11.61 -13.90 6.75
N LEU A 106 -12.33 -12.88 7.21
CA LEU A 106 -13.34 -13.04 8.27
C LEU A 106 -14.53 -13.89 7.83
N ARG A 107 -14.87 -13.93 6.55
CA ARG A 107 -16.00 -14.72 6.02
C ARG A 107 -15.79 -16.24 6.17
N TYR A 108 -14.53 -16.69 6.23
CA TYR A 108 -14.22 -18.12 6.43
C TYR A 108 -14.17 -18.55 7.89
N LEU A 109 -14.36 -17.63 8.83
CA LEU A 109 -14.33 -17.91 10.25
C LEU A 109 -15.76 -18.05 10.80
N PRO A 110 -16.00 -18.96 11.78
CA PRO A 110 -17.24 -18.97 12.54
C PRO A 110 -17.47 -17.62 13.22
N MET A 111 -18.73 -17.22 13.38
CA MET A 111 -19.07 -15.95 14.04
C MET A 111 -18.48 -15.82 15.44
N ALA A 112 -18.35 -16.92 16.15
CA ALA A 112 -17.75 -16.97 17.50
C ALA A 112 -16.25 -16.59 17.48
N ASP A 113 -15.54 -16.92 16.39
CA ASP A 113 -14.08 -16.74 16.26
C ASP A 113 -13.70 -15.49 15.46
N ALA A 114 -14.69 -14.76 14.91
CA ALA A 114 -14.45 -13.59 14.07
C ALA A 114 -13.64 -12.50 14.78
N GLY A 115 -13.84 -12.31 16.08
CA GLY A 115 -13.07 -11.36 16.88
C GLY A 115 -11.61 -11.75 17.02
N VAL A 116 -11.33 -13.02 17.31
CA VAL A 116 -9.96 -13.55 17.41
C VAL A 116 -9.27 -13.49 16.05
N GLY A 117 -9.97 -13.88 14.98
CA GLY A 117 -9.44 -13.81 13.62
C GLY A 117 -9.08 -12.38 13.20
N GLY A 118 -9.90 -11.40 13.53
CA GLY A 118 -9.63 -9.99 13.32
C GLY A 118 -8.38 -9.50 14.07
N ALA A 119 -8.25 -9.91 15.35
CA ALA A 119 -7.09 -9.56 16.17
C ALA A 119 -5.79 -10.15 15.58
N VAL A 120 -5.78 -11.43 15.21
CA VAL A 120 -4.62 -12.09 14.59
C VAL A 120 -4.24 -11.42 13.29
N LEU A 121 -5.21 -11.09 12.42
CA LEU A 121 -4.96 -10.40 11.16
C LEU A 121 -4.32 -9.02 11.40
N THR A 122 -4.88 -8.25 12.33
CA THR A 122 -4.37 -6.91 12.66
C THR A 122 -2.96 -6.97 13.24
N THR A 123 -2.72 -7.91 14.17
CA THR A 123 -1.38 -8.11 14.77
C THR A 123 -0.36 -8.50 13.70
N GLY A 124 -0.73 -9.41 12.79
CA GLY A 124 0.13 -9.80 11.67
C GLY A 124 0.46 -8.63 10.74
N GLN A 125 -0.53 -7.78 10.43
CA GLN A 125 -0.32 -6.57 9.63
C GLN A 125 0.63 -5.58 10.31
N GLN A 126 0.50 -5.40 11.63
CA GLN A 126 1.37 -4.50 12.39
C GLN A 126 2.80 -5.03 12.48
N LEU A 127 2.96 -6.33 12.73
CA LEU A 127 4.28 -6.98 12.74
C LEU A 127 4.96 -6.85 11.36
N ALA A 128 4.24 -7.13 10.28
CA ALA A 128 4.75 -6.96 8.92
C ALA A 128 5.11 -5.49 8.62
N GLY A 129 4.32 -4.54 9.13
CA GLY A 129 4.61 -3.10 9.03
C GLY A 129 5.90 -2.72 9.75
N ALA A 130 6.09 -3.20 10.98
CA ALA A 130 7.28 -2.94 11.79
C ALA A 130 8.55 -3.52 11.13
N LEU A 131 8.51 -4.77 10.67
CA LEU A 131 9.61 -5.38 9.93
C LEU A 131 9.92 -4.60 8.66
N GLY A 132 8.90 -4.17 7.93
CA GLY A 132 9.07 -3.35 6.74
C GLY A 132 9.76 -2.01 7.00
N ILE A 133 9.50 -1.36 8.15
CA ILE A 133 10.19 -0.13 8.55
C ILE A 133 11.68 -0.42 8.83
N VAL A 134 11.99 -1.53 9.51
CA VAL A 134 13.38 -1.92 9.78
C VAL A 134 14.15 -2.11 8.47
N PHE A 135 13.59 -2.87 7.53
CA PHE A 135 14.21 -3.06 6.21
C PHE A 135 14.35 -1.74 5.44
N ALA A 136 13.33 -0.89 5.45
CA ALA A 136 13.44 0.43 4.81
C ALA A 136 14.49 1.32 5.47
N GLY A 137 14.62 1.24 6.80
CA GLY A 137 15.64 1.96 7.58
C GLY A 137 17.06 1.54 7.23
N GLU A 138 17.29 0.24 7.00
CA GLU A 138 18.59 -0.29 6.57
C GLU A 138 19.02 0.32 5.22
N PHE A 139 18.08 0.42 4.26
CA PHE A 139 18.35 1.07 2.98
C PHE A 139 18.58 2.59 3.08
N LEU A 140 17.94 3.25 4.06
CA LEU A 140 18.10 4.69 4.27
C LEU A 140 19.36 5.05 5.06
N MET A 141 19.88 4.15 5.90
CA MET A 141 20.98 4.43 6.83
C MET A 141 22.21 3.53 6.61
N GLY A 142 22.12 2.53 5.71
CA GLY A 142 23.21 1.63 5.38
C GLY A 142 24.36 2.31 4.64
N ASP A 143 25.56 1.78 4.79
CA ASP A 143 26.80 2.14 4.05
C ASP A 143 27.12 3.65 3.96
N GLY A 144 26.88 4.42 5.03
CA GLY A 144 27.18 5.85 5.06
C GLY A 144 26.29 6.70 4.17
N ALA A 145 25.10 6.19 3.82
CA ALA A 145 24.08 6.92 3.08
C ALA A 145 23.72 8.23 3.79
N SER A 146 23.81 9.33 3.07
CA SER A 146 23.41 10.64 3.57
C SER A 146 21.92 10.85 3.33
N LEU A 147 21.15 11.15 4.38
CA LEU A 147 19.74 11.54 4.26
C LEU A 147 19.53 12.83 3.43
N ALA A 148 20.60 13.51 3.08
CA ALA A 148 20.59 14.65 2.16
C ALA A 148 20.69 14.23 0.68
N SER A 149 20.92 12.94 0.37
CA SER A 149 21.03 12.46 -1.01
C SER A 149 19.68 11.92 -1.53
N PRO A 150 19.17 12.43 -2.66
CA PRO A 150 17.96 11.88 -3.29
C PRO A 150 18.10 10.39 -3.66
N ALA A 151 19.31 9.91 -3.97
CA ALA A 151 19.56 8.52 -4.33
C ALA A 151 19.16 7.55 -3.21
N THR A 152 19.44 7.89 -1.96
CA THR A 152 19.07 7.06 -0.79
C THR A 152 17.56 6.79 -0.71
N TYR A 153 16.75 7.79 -1.04
CA TYR A 153 15.29 7.64 -1.05
C TYR A 153 14.79 6.84 -2.25
N VAL A 154 15.48 6.93 -3.39
CA VAL A 154 15.16 6.12 -4.58
C VAL A 154 15.34 4.64 -4.27
N ASP A 155 16.40 4.25 -3.56
CA ASP A 155 16.64 2.87 -3.16
C ASP A 155 15.55 2.36 -2.20
N GLY A 156 15.17 3.15 -1.21
CA GLY A 156 14.05 2.83 -0.32
C GLY A 156 12.71 2.71 -1.05
N LEU A 157 12.45 3.55 -2.04
CA LEU A 157 11.25 3.48 -2.87
C LEU A 157 11.26 2.30 -3.85
N THR A 158 12.43 1.92 -4.40
CA THR A 158 12.55 0.73 -5.27
C THR A 158 12.22 -0.55 -4.52
N LEU A 159 12.65 -0.67 -3.26
CA LEU A 159 12.26 -1.78 -2.40
C LEU A 159 10.72 -1.88 -2.27
N GLN A 160 10.04 -0.75 -2.10
CA GLN A 160 8.58 -0.71 -2.00
C GLN A 160 7.90 -1.11 -3.31
N VAL A 161 8.44 -0.71 -4.46
CA VAL A 161 7.93 -1.14 -5.78
C VAL A 161 8.10 -2.65 -5.94
N CYS A 162 9.23 -3.22 -5.54
CA CYS A 162 9.45 -4.67 -5.57
C CYS A 162 8.44 -5.41 -4.67
N ALA A 163 8.21 -4.92 -3.45
CA ALA A 163 7.22 -5.50 -2.54
C ALA A 163 5.78 -5.40 -3.10
N ALA A 164 5.42 -4.27 -3.70
CA ALA A 164 4.12 -4.07 -4.33
C ALA A 164 3.94 -4.99 -5.56
N SER A 165 4.99 -5.16 -6.36
CA SER A 165 4.99 -6.08 -7.51
C SER A 165 4.84 -7.54 -7.09
N ALA A 166 5.50 -7.95 -6.01
CA ALA A 166 5.36 -9.28 -5.43
C ALA A 166 3.92 -9.52 -4.93
N ALA A 167 3.32 -8.53 -4.25
CA ALA A 167 1.93 -8.59 -3.81
C ALA A 167 0.95 -8.71 -4.99
N LEU A 168 1.22 -8.00 -6.09
CA LEU A 168 0.43 -8.09 -7.32
C LEU A 168 0.55 -9.48 -7.95
N CYS A 169 1.75 -10.04 -8.05
CA CYS A 169 1.97 -11.40 -8.54
C CYS A 169 1.21 -12.43 -7.69
N CYS A 170 1.28 -12.32 -6.36
CA CYS A 170 0.52 -13.19 -5.46
C CYS A 170 -1.00 -13.06 -5.68
N ALA A 171 -1.52 -11.84 -5.82
CA ALA A 171 -2.94 -11.60 -6.07
C ALA A 171 -3.39 -12.22 -7.41
N VAL A 172 -2.59 -12.11 -8.46
CA VAL A 172 -2.85 -12.72 -9.78
C VAL A 172 -2.78 -14.24 -9.71
N CYS A 173 -1.79 -14.81 -9.03
CA CYS A 173 -1.68 -16.26 -8.84
C CYS A 173 -2.89 -16.83 -8.09
N LEU A 174 -3.30 -16.19 -6.99
CA LEU A 174 -4.48 -16.59 -6.22
C LEU A 174 -5.77 -16.51 -7.04
N SER A 175 -5.89 -15.55 -7.96
CA SER A 175 -7.05 -15.42 -8.82
C SER A 175 -7.14 -16.51 -9.91
N ARG A 176 -6.02 -17.15 -10.24
CA ARG A 176 -5.92 -18.22 -11.26
C ARG A 176 -6.08 -19.61 -10.69
N THR A 177 -5.95 -19.80 -9.36
CA THR A 177 -6.20 -21.10 -8.74
C THR A 177 -7.70 -21.42 -8.83
N PRO A 178 -8.09 -22.49 -9.58
CA PRO A 178 -9.49 -22.87 -9.68
C PRO A 178 -10.00 -23.31 -8.31
N ALA A 179 -11.24 -22.95 -8.00
CA ALA A 179 -11.94 -23.27 -6.75
C ALA A 179 -12.26 -24.79 -6.60
N SER A 180 -11.35 -25.67 -7.01
CA SER A 180 -11.57 -27.12 -7.04
C SER A 180 -11.45 -27.81 -5.67
N THR A 181 -11.11 -27.08 -4.61
CA THR A 181 -10.95 -27.66 -3.26
C THR A 181 -12.13 -27.40 -2.32
N GLN A 182 -13.20 -26.73 -2.77
CA GLN A 182 -14.34 -26.39 -1.91
C GLN A 182 -15.41 -27.48 -1.81
N ASN A 183 -15.28 -28.62 -2.49
CA ASN A 183 -16.36 -29.61 -2.55
C ASN A 183 -16.15 -30.87 -1.69
N THR A 184 -15.18 -30.90 -0.78
CA THR A 184 -14.87 -32.10 0.02
C THR A 184 -15.26 -31.96 1.51
N GLN A 185 -15.95 -30.90 1.90
CA GLN A 185 -16.50 -30.77 3.27
C GLN A 185 -17.95 -30.27 3.21
N ARG A 186 -18.84 -31.13 2.71
CA ARG A 186 -20.27 -31.15 3.02
C ARG A 186 -20.65 -32.52 3.54
#